data_498fddbe1956369fc1004c1f2d5b29d4
#
_entry.id   498fddbe1956369fc1004c1f2d5b29d4
#
_cell.length_a   1.000
_cell.length_b   1.000
_cell.length_c   1.000
_cell.angle_alpha   90.00
_cell.angle_beta   90.00
_cell.angle_gamma   90.00
#
_symmetry.space_group_name_H-M   'P 1'
#
loop_
_entity.id
_entity.type
_entity.pdbx_description
1 polymer ?
#
loop_
_entity_poly.entity_id
_entity_poly.type
_entity_poly.pdbx_seq_one_letter_code
_entity_poly.pdbx_strand_id
1 'polypeptide(L)'
;MQADELYGVRKIRLISEKTAIDINSKSIIIAIDVELAPNWKTYWRSPGQFGLPLEFRIIESTNVLNITPLWPAPRRFVNEKFPFLSMIGYEKRLVLPLILELTQKGRGAKVKLDVSLGICRNMCASVDKRIEINLPTGSPKATKEAKLIAISMARV
;
A
#
# COMPACT_ATOMS: atom_id res chain seq x y z
N MET A 1 20.61 9.29 -7.06
CA MET A 1 19.73 8.17 -6.65
C MET A 1 18.50 8.74 -5.99
N GLN A 2 17.33 8.29 -6.40
CA GLN A 2 16.11 8.72 -5.76
C GLN A 2 15.98 8.08 -4.37
N ALA A 3 15.38 8.81 -3.42
CA ALA A 3 15.25 8.33 -2.05
C ALA A 3 14.44 7.02 -1.94
N ASP A 4 13.62 6.72 -2.96
CA ASP A 4 12.76 5.54 -2.98
C ASP A 4 13.45 4.27 -3.51
N GLU A 5 14.65 4.41 -4.07
CA GLU A 5 15.37 3.28 -4.65
C GLU A 5 16.34 2.60 -3.68
N LEU A 6 15.93 2.51 -2.42
CA LEU A 6 16.76 1.86 -1.41
C LEU A 6 16.44 0.36 -1.37
N TYR A 7 17.46 -0.47 -1.50
CA TYR A 7 17.40 -1.91 -1.26
C TYR A 7 16.36 -2.69 -2.07
N GLY A 8 16.04 -2.26 -3.28
CA GLY A 8 15.12 -3.02 -4.11
C GLY A 8 13.69 -2.50 -4.12
N VAL A 9 13.44 -1.35 -3.53
CA VAL A 9 12.18 -0.62 -3.67
C VAL A 9 12.41 0.56 -4.60
N ARG A 10 11.61 0.66 -5.66
CA ARG A 10 11.68 1.80 -6.59
C ARG A 10 10.82 2.96 -6.14
N LYS A 11 9.66 2.68 -5.55
CA LYS A 11 8.71 3.71 -5.18
C LYS A 11 7.76 3.19 -4.11
N ILE A 12 7.46 4.04 -3.13
CA ILE A 12 6.37 3.84 -2.17
C ILE A 12 5.60 5.16 -2.12
N ARG A 13 4.28 5.11 -2.36
CA ARG A 13 3.44 6.31 -2.36
C ARG A 13 2.00 5.98 -1.97
N LEU A 14 1.25 7.01 -1.55
CA LEU A 14 -0.19 6.92 -1.40
C LEU A 14 -0.85 7.42 -2.69
N ILE A 15 -1.81 6.66 -3.15
CA ILE A 15 -2.63 6.99 -4.33
C ILE A 15 -4.11 6.90 -3.95
N SER A 16 -4.98 7.48 -4.75
CA SER A 16 -6.42 7.40 -4.54
C SER A 16 -7.12 7.01 -5.83
N GLU A 17 -8.33 6.43 -5.71
CA GLU A 17 -9.13 6.11 -6.89
C GLU A 17 -9.83 7.34 -7.47
N LYS A 18 -10.07 8.37 -6.65
CA LYS A 18 -10.75 9.60 -7.03
C LYS A 18 -9.91 10.82 -6.68
N THR A 19 -10.10 11.89 -7.45
CA THR A 19 -9.35 13.15 -7.26
C THR A 19 -9.84 13.97 -6.09
N ALA A 20 -11.05 13.73 -5.62
CA ALA A 20 -11.69 14.53 -4.57
C ALA A 20 -12.72 13.70 -3.82
N ILE A 21 -13.15 14.22 -2.68
CA ILE A 21 -14.20 13.62 -1.85
C ILE A 21 -15.52 14.30 -2.20
N ASP A 22 -16.49 13.48 -2.66
CA ASP A 22 -17.85 13.95 -2.96
C ASP A 22 -18.52 14.37 -1.66
N ILE A 23 -19.33 15.42 -1.73
CA ILE A 23 -20.07 15.98 -0.58
C ILE A 23 -20.95 14.94 0.14
N ASN A 24 -21.35 13.87 -0.54
CA ASN A 24 -22.16 12.81 0.05
C ASN A 24 -21.36 11.58 0.47
N SER A 25 -20.05 11.56 0.25
CA SER A 25 -19.22 10.40 0.55
C SER A 25 -18.84 10.33 2.02
N LYS A 26 -18.94 9.13 2.59
CA LYS A 26 -18.47 8.82 3.95
C LYS A 26 -17.14 8.09 3.93
N SER A 27 -16.68 7.64 2.76
CA SER A 27 -15.44 6.90 2.61
C SER A 27 -14.85 7.12 1.23
N ILE A 28 -13.59 6.79 1.09
CA ILE A 28 -12.89 6.80 -0.19
C ILE A 28 -11.86 5.67 -0.18
N ILE A 29 -11.59 5.09 -1.34
CA ILE A 29 -10.53 4.09 -1.46
C ILE A 29 -9.23 4.80 -1.84
N ILE A 30 -8.23 4.61 -1.02
CA ILE A 30 -6.85 4.98 -1.30
C ILE A 30 -6.03 3.70 -1.35
N ALA A 31 -4.75 3.79 -1.64
CA ALA A 31 -3.88 2.62 -1.61
C ALA A 31 -2.43 3.01 -1.31
N ILE A 32 -1.73 2.07 -0.68
CA ILE A 32 -0.28 2.13 -0.61
C ILE A 32 0.25 1.41 -1.84
N ASP A 33 0.96 2.13 -2.69
CA ASP A 33 1.54 1.60 -3.92
C ASP A 33 3.03 1.40 -3.72
N VAL A 34 3.45 0.13 -3.71
CA VAL A 34 4.85 -0.26 -3.57
C VAL A 34 5.33 -0.84 -4.89
N GLU A 35 6.28 -0.18 -5.53
CA GLU A 35 6.92 -0.69 -6.74
C GLU A 35 8.28 -1.28 -6.37
N LEU A 36 8.46 -2.58 -6.65
CA LEU A 36 9.67 -3.30 -6.31
C LEU A 36 10.64 -3.33 -7.50
N ALA A 37 11.94 -3.32 -7.20
CA ALA A 37 12.96 -3.55 -8.21
C ALA A 37 12.90 -5.00 -8.71
N PRO A 38 13.47 -5.30 -9.89
CA PRO A 38 13.43 -6.66 -10.45
C PRO A 38 13.95 -7.71 -9.47
N ASN A 39 13.24 -8.83 -9.39
CA ASN A 39 13.57 -9.99 -8.55
C ASN A 39 13.41 -9.79 -7.04
N TRP A 40 12.97 -8.61 -6.62
CA TRP A 40 12.65 -8.38 -5.21
C TRP A 40 11.20 -8.73 -4.94
N LYS A 41 10.92 -9.19 -3.69
CA LYS A 41 9.60 -9.60 -3.22
C LYS A 41 9.29 -8.94 -1.90
N THR A 42 8.00 -8.80 -1.60
CA THR A 42 7.54 -8.36 -0.29
C THR A 42 6.44 -9.30 0.21
N TYR A 43 6.12 -9.23 1.49
CA TYR A 43 5.31 -10.21 2.18
C TYR A 43 3.82 -9.88 2.19
N TRP A 44 3.01 -10.93 2.26
CA TRP A 44 1.59 -10.86 2.57
C TRP A 44 1.40 -10.70 4.09
N ARG A 45 0.16 -10.32 4.52
CA ARG A 45 -0.18 -10.15 5.94
C ARG A 45 0.18 -11.34 6.83
N SER A 46 0.17 -12.54 6.27
CA SER A 46 0.58 -13.77 6.94
C SER A 46 1.79 -14.32 6.17
N PRO A 47 2.99 -13.84 6.47
CA PRO A 47 4.14 -14.03 5.58
C PRO A 47 4.79 -15.42 5.71
N GLY A 48 4.37 -16.23 6.65
CA GLY A 48 5.05 -17.46 7.00
C GLY A 48 5.94 -17.27 8.22
N GLN A 49 6.91 -18.15 8.39
CA GLN A 49 7.70 -18.24 9.63
C GLN A 49 8.62 -17.03 9.88
N PHE A 50 9.17 -16.43 8.84
CA PHE A 50 10.21 -15.41 8.95
C PHE A 50 9.94 -14.18 8.09
N GLY A 51 8.75 -13.66 8.07
CA GLY A 51 8.46 -12.52 7.23
C GLY A 51 8.15 -11.26 8.02
N LEU A 52 8.31 -10.10 7.36
CA LEU A 52 7.93 -8.80 7.87
C LEU A 52 6.90 -8.20 6.92
N PRO A 53 5.59 -8.43 7.15
CA PRO A 53 4.57 -7.86 6.29
C PRO A 53 4.56 -6.35 6.38
N LEU A 54 4.01 -5.70 5.36
CA LEU A 54 3.83 -4.26 5.37
C LEU A 54 2.96 -3.87 6.58
N GLU A 55 3.44 -2.90 7.34
CA GLU A 55 2.70 -2.28 8.42
C GLU A 55 2.65 -0.78 8.17
N PHE A 56 1.57 -0.15 8.61
CA PHE A 56 1.46 1.30 8.53
C PHE A 56 0.88 1.88 9.80
N ARG A 57 1.28 3.10 10.09
CA ARG A 57 0.83 3.85 11.27
C ARG A 57 0.46 5.26 10.84
N ILE A 58 -0.70 5.73 11.31
CA ILE A 58 -1.11 7.12 11.08
C ILE A 58 -0.27 8.03 11.97
N ILE A 59 0.49 8.95 11.36
CA ILE A 59 1.27 9.95 12.10
C ILE A 59 0.46 11.22 12.29
N GLU A 60 -0.25 11.61 11.24
CA GLU A 60 -1.04 12.84 11.22
C GLU A 60 -2.22 12.63 10.28
N SER A 61 -3.39 13.08 10.66
CA SER A 61 -4.58 12.97 9.81
C SER A 61 -5.57 14.08 10.08
N THR A 62 -6.38 14.37 9.08
CA THR A 62 -7.52 15.29 9.17
C THR A 62 -8.72 14.58 8.58
N ASN A 63 -9.83 14.57 9.33
CA ASN A 63 -11.09 13.95 8.91
C ASN A 63 -11.02 12.46 8.63
N VAL A 64 -10.18 11.74 9.36
CA VAL A 64 -10.03 10.28 9.23
C VAL A 64 -10.59 9.61 10.46
N LEU A 65 -11.59 8.75 10.30
CA LEU A 65 -12.17 7.95 11.36
C LEU A 65 -11.43 6.62 11.50
N ASN A 66 -11.22 5.94 10.37
CA ASN A 66 -10.62 4.62 10.36
C ASN A 66 -10.00 4.32 8.99
N ILE A 67 -8.99 3.46 8.97
CA ILE A 67 -8.36 2.96 7.75
C ILE A 67 -8.30 1.44 7.84
N THR A 68 -8.88 0.76 6.85
CA THR A 68 -8.93 -0.70 6.80
C THR A 68 -8.21 -1.21 5.55
N PRO A 69 -7.14 -2.00 5.70
CA PRO A 69 -6.45 -2.56 4.55
C PRO A 69 -7.22 -3.75 3.96
N LEU A 70 -7.18 -3.85 2.62
CA LEU A 70 -7.78 -4.94 1.87
C LEU A 70 -6.68 -5.67 1.11
N TRP A 71 -6.15 -6.74 1.69
CA TRP A 71 -5.02 -7.45 1.13
C TRP A 71 -5.41 -8.23 -0.13
N PRO A 72 -4.75 -7.95 -1.28
CA PRO A 72 -4.99 -8.76 -2.48
C PRO A 72 -4.41 -10.16 -2.30
N ALA A 73 -4.93 -11.11 -3.09
CA ALA A 73 -4.47 -12.49 -3.03
C ALA A 73 -2.96 -12.58 -3.32
N PRO A 74 -2.20 -13.25 -2.45
CA PRO A 74 -0.77 -13.39 -2.62
C PRO A 74 -0.41 -14.57 -3.50
N ARG A 75 0.88 -14.69 -3.81
CA ARG A 75 1.47 -15.88 -4.40
C ARG A 75 2.41 -16.54 -3.41
N ARG A 76 2.56 -17.85 -3.57
CA ARG A 76 3.55 -18.61 -2.83
C ARG A 76 4.82 -18.72 -3.66
N PHE A 77 5.93 -18.29 -3.09
CA PHE A 77 7.24 -18.39 -3.72
C PHE A 77 8.05 -19.45 -2.97
N VAL A 78 8.35 -20.55 -3.67
CA VAL A 78 9.10 -21.66 -3.08
C VAL A 78 10.55 -21.53 -3.50
N ASN A 79 11.47 -21.57 -2.52
CA ASN A 79 12.89 -21.66 -2.79
C ASN A 79 13.33 -23.10 -2.50
N GLU A 80 13.56 -23.87 -3.54
CA GLU A 80 13.90 -25.28 -3.41
C GLU A 80 15.29 -25.50 -2.79
N LYS A 81 16.23 -24.60 -3.12
CA LYS A 81 17.59 -24.66 -2.62
C LYS A 81 17.69 -24.27 -1.16
N PHE A 82 16.92 -23.25 -0.76
CA PHE A 82 16.89 -22.76 0.61
C PHE A 82 15.43 -22.62 1.05
N PRO A 83 14.79 -23.73 1.48
CA PRO A 83 13.35 -23.72 1.82
C PRO A 83 12.94 -22.68 2.84
N PHE A 84 13.84 -22.29 3.75
CA PHE A 84 13.55 -21.24 4.74
C PHE A 84 13.38 -19.86 4.12
N LEU A 85 13.79 -19.66 2.88
CA LEU A 85 13.53 -18.42 2.13
C LEU A 85 12.21 -18.44 1.36
N SER A 86 11.47 -19.54 1.44
CA SER A 86 10.13 -19.61 0.86
C SER A 86 9.21 -18.64 1.57
N MET A 87 8.33 -17.97 0.81
CA MET A 87 7.49 -16.93 1.35
C MET A 87 6.14 -16.85 0.65
N ILE A 88 5.22 -16.16 1.30
CA ILE A 88 3.90 -15.81 0.75
C ILE A 88 3.86 -14.31 0.61
N GLY A 89 3.63 -13.81 -0.61
CA GLY A 89 3.66 -12.37 -0.84
C GLY A 89 3.50 -11.98 -2.29
N TYR A 90 4.26 -10.97 -2.68
CA TYR A 90 4.11 -10.29 -3.97
C TYR A 90 5.46 -10.02 -4.62
N GLU A 91 5.46 -9.96 -5.94
CA GLU A 91 6.61 -9.51 -6.74
C GLU A 91 6.20 -8.37 -7.64
N LYS A 92 7.15 -7.60 -8.14
CA LYS A 92 6.98 -6.46 -9.03
C LYS A 92 6.29 -5.27 -8.39
N ARG A 93 5.08 -5.44 -7.87
CA ARG A 93 4.30 -4.36 -7.29
C ARG A 93 3.29 -4.92 -6.29
N LEU A 94 3.14 -4.22 -5.18
CA LEU A 94 2.05 -4.40 -4.24
C LEU A 94 1.23 -3.12 -4.22
N VAL A 95 -0.02 -3.19 -4.63
CA VAL A 95 -1.00 -2.12 -4.43
C VAL A 95 -1.93 -2.60 -3.34
N LEU A 96 -1.80 -2.02 -2.15
CA LEU A 96 -2.61 -2.38 -0.98
C LEU A 96 -3.73 -1.37 -0.82
N PRO A 97 -4.97 -1.72 -1.23
CA PRO A 97 -6.10 -0.82 -1.06
C PRO A 97 -6.42 -0.61 0.41
N LEU A 98 -6.82 0.61 0.74
CA LEU A 98 -7.21 1.02 2.08
C LEU A 98 -8.58 1.68 1.99
N ILE A 99 -9.55 1.19 2.76
CA ILE A 99 -10.81 1.90 2.93
C ILE A 99 -10.59 2.99 3.96
N LEU A 100 -10.67 4.24 3.54
CA LEU A 100 -10.55 5.38 4.42
C LEU A 100 -11.95 5.87 4.76
N GLU A 101 -12.35 5.71 6.01
CA GLU A 101 -13.62 6.19 6.52
C GLU A 101 -13.46 7.60 7.07
N LEU A 102 -14.40 8.47 6.74
CA LEU A 102 -14.36 9.88 7.11
C LEU A 102 -15.12 10.13 8.41
N THR A 103 -14.57 11.00 9.27
CA THR A 103 -15.25 11.46 10.48
C THR A 103 -16.44 12.34 10.09
N GLN A 104 -16.24 13.22 9.10
CA GLN A 104 -17.28 14.12 8.61
C GLN A 104 -17.50 13.87 7.12
N LYS A 105 -18.71 13.47 6.79
CA LYS A 105 -19.15 13.22 5.44
C LYS A 105 -18.86 14.41 4.51
N GLY A 106 -18.30 14.13 3.34
CA GLY A 106 -18.13 15.11 2.27
C GLY A 106 -17.02 16.14 2.47
N ARG A 107 -16.32 16.09 3.60
CA ARG A 107 -15.18 16.99 3.82
C ARG A 107 -13.89 16.38 3.33
N GLY A 108 -12.96 17.25 2.93
CA GLY A 108 -11.61 16.83 2.54
C GLY A 108 -10.89 16.10 3.68
N ALA A 109 -9.94 15.26 3.33
CA ALA A 109 -9.17 14.48 4.27
C ALA A 109 -7.69 14.55 3.94
N LYS A 110 -6.87 14.41 4.99
CA LYS A 110 -5.41 14.38 4.86
C LYS A 110 -4.89 13.21 5.67
N VAL A 111 -3.97 12.45 5.10
CA VAL A 111 -3.39 11.29 5.77
C VAL A 111 -1.88 11.29 5.56
N LYS A 112 -1.15 11.15 6.66
CA LYS A 112 0.29 10.94 6.65
C LYS A 112 0.57 9.63 7.38
N LEU A 113 1.25 8.71 6.71
CA LEU A 113 1.56 7.38 7.24
C LEU A 113 3.06 7.15 7.32
N ASP A 114 3.48 6.45 8.37
CA ASP A 114 4.77 5.75 8.39
C ASP A 114 4.48 4.31 7.92
N VAL A 115 5.19 3.88 6.89
CA VAL A 115 5.06 2.54 6.32
C VAL A 115 6.38 1.82 6.52
N SER A 116 6.31 0.57 7.00
CA SER A 116 7.48 -0.31 7.07
C SER A 116 7.14 -1.65 6.44
N LEU A 117 8.09 -2.24 5.73
CA LEU A 117 7.89 -3.54 5.09
C LEU A 117 9.23 -4.25 4.93
N GLY A 118 9.16 -5.58 4.94
CA GLY A 118 10.27 -6.42 4.58
C GLY A 118 10.31 -6.69 3.09
N ILE A 119 11.50 -6.72 2.53
CA ILE A 119 11.72 -7.09 1.14
C ILE A 119 12.82 -8.13 1.07
N CYS A 120 12.73 -9.03 0.10
CA CYS A 120 13.70 -10.12 -0.06
C CYS A 120 14.04 -10.36 -1.51
N ARG A 121 15.31 -10.70 -1.72
CA ARG A 121 15.83 -11.26 -2.96
C ARG A 121 16.73 -12.46 -2.60
N ASN A 122 18.04 -12.29 -2.54
CA ASN A 122 18.98 -13.28 -2.00
C ASN A 122 19.19 -13.07 -0.50
N MET A 123 18.82 -11.89 -0.03
CA MET A 123 18.83 -11.50 1.36
C MET A 123 17.59 -10.66 1.63
N CYS A 124 17.23 -10.51 2.89
CA CYS A 124 16.07 -9.72 3.28
C CYS A 124 16.52 -8.43 3.96
N ALA A 125 15.74 -7.38 3.76
CA ALA A 125 15.98 -6.08 4.38
C ALA A 125 14.63 -5.48 4.78
N SER A 126 14.64 -4.48 5.67
CA SER A 126 13.45 -3.71 5.97
C SER A 126 13.59 -2.31 5.40
N VAL A 127 12.46 -1.77 4.96
CA VAL A 127 12.37 -0.43 4.37
C VAL A 127 11.31 0.36 5.11
N ASP A 128 11.64 1.60 5.49
CA ASP A 128 10.71 2.52 6.13
C ASP A 128 10.54 3.74 5.25
N LYS A 129 9.29 4.20 5.10
CA LYS A 129 8.99 5.38 4.30
C LYS A 129 7.80 6.12 4.89
N ARG A 130 7.91 7.45 4.92
CA ARG A 130 6.78 8.33 5.27
C ARG A 130 6.11 8.80 3.99
N ILE A 131 4.80 8.60 3.89
CA ILE A 131 4.01 8.95 2.71
C ILE A 131 2.77 9.71 3.13
N GLU A 132 2.25 10.56 2.24
CA GLU A 132 1.07 11.36 2.55
C GLU A 132 0.18 11.56 1.32
N ILE A 133 -1.09 11.84 1.57
CA ILE A 133 -2.05 12.20 0.54
C ILE A 133 -3.00 13.27 1.10
N ASN A 134 -3.38 14.21 0.23
CA ASN A 134 -4.34 15.24 0.55
C ASN A 134 -5.49 15.14 -0.45
N LEU A 135 -6.70 14.95 0.07
CA LEU A 135 -7.90 14.74 -0.72
C LEU A 135 -8.88 15.90 -0.49
N PRO A 136 -9.01 16.83 -1.44
CA PRO A 136 -9.93 17.95 -1.28
C PRO A 136 -11.39 17.51 -1.43
N THR A 137 -12.31 18.34 -0.93
CA THR A 137 -13.73 18.23 -1.27
C THR A 137 -13.94 18.72 -2.69
N GLY A 138 -14.78 18.04 -3.46
CA GLY A 138 -15.08 18.48 -4.82
C GLY A 138 -15.82 17.42 -5.61
N SER A 139 -15.95 17.68 -6.91
CA SER A 139 -16.52 16.71 -7.83
C SER A 139 -15.46 15.65 -8.14
N PRO A 140 -15.67 14.40 -7.70
CA PRO A 140 -14.65 13.38 -7.89
C PRO A 140 -14.57 12.92 -9.35
N LYS A 141 -13.33 12.73 -9.79
CA LYS A 141 -13.02 12.11 -11.08
C LYS A 141 -12.06 10.97 -10.83
N ALA A 142 -12.10 9.96 -11.70
CA ALA A 142 -11.14 8.88 -11.61
C ALA A 142 -9.71 9.42 -11.80
N THR A 143 -8.79 8.99 -10.95
CA THR A 143 -7.37 9.31 -11.10
C THR A 143 -6.75 8.42 -12.18
N LYS A 144 -5.55 8.77 -12.61
CA LYS A 144 -4.78 7.89 -13.50
C LYS A 144 -4.39 6.57 -12.82
N GLU A 145 -4.37 6.53 -11.49
CA GLU A 145 -4.05 5.35 -10.69
C GLU A 145 -5.28 4.49 -10.34
N ALA A 146 -6.48 4.95 -10.67
CA ALA A 146 -7.72 4.25 -10.35
C ALA A 146 -7.73 2.81 -10.86
N LYS A 147 -7.16 2.57 -12.04
CA LYS A 147 -7.08 1.25 -12.64
C LYS A 147 -6.18 0.30 -11.83
N LEU A 148 -5.06 0.80 -11.31
CA LEU A 148 -4.18 0.01 -10.45
C LEU A 148 -4.92 -0.46 -9.21
N ILE A 149 -5.68 0.45 -8.60
CA ILE A 149 -6.48 0.12 -7.41
C ILE A 149 -7.58 -0.88 -7.76
N ALA A 150 -8.28 -0.68 -8.87
CA ALA A 150 -9.35 -1.57 -9.29
C ALA A 150 -8.86 -3.01 -9.55
N ILE A 151 -7.70 -3.16 -10.19
CA ILE A 151 -7.09 -4.46 -10.43
C ILE A 151 -6.77 -5.16 -9.11
N SER A 152 -6.21 -4.43 -8.16
CA SER A 152 -5.88 -4.97 -6.85
C SER A 152 -7.13 -5.34 -6.05
N MET A 153 -8.16 -4.48 -6.07
CA MET A 153 -9.44 -4.74 -5.41
C MET A 153 -10.11 -6.01 -5.92
N ALA A 154 -10.00 -6.29 -7.20
CA ALA A 154 -10.58 -7.48 -7.80
C ALA A 154 -9.91 -8.78 -7.31
N ARG A 155 -8.76 -8.67 -6.66
CA ARG A 155 -8.00 -9.81 -6.14
C ARG A 155 -8.09 -9.96 -4.62
N VAL A 156 -8.86 -9.13 -3.99
CA VAL A 156 -9.06 -9.18 -2.53
C VAL A 156 -9.89 -10.41 -2.13
#